data_cb3564e51f9273d47f403138d8b56276
#
_entry.id   cb3564e51f9273d47f403138d8b56276
#
_cell.length_a   1.000
_cell.length_b   1.000
_cell.length_c   1.000
_cell.angle_alpha   90.00
_cell.angle_beta   90.00
_cell.angle_gamma   90.00
#
_symmetry.space_group_name_H-M   'P 1'
#
loop_
_entity.id
_entity.type
_entity.pdbx_description
1 polymer ?
#
loop_
_entity_poly.entity_id
_entity_poly.type
_entity_poly.pdbx_seq_one_letter_code
_entity_poly.pdbx_strand_id
1 'polypeptide(L)'
;ALARQGVDIIVAETGDGIMGEYGVQEILADPELRALGKAFLLCANDPVGVSGGVQEMKNVYGIQVDVVTGPATDNDVGVRFVAKATGLPGINARTKPRILAEHIQELLEERVPGFGSKRRNALKDEE
;
A
#
# COMPACT_ATOMS: atom_id res chain seq x y z
N ALA A 1 2.18 20.69 5.26
CA ALA A 1 2.93 21.36 4.19
C ALA A 1 2.59 20.81 2.79
N LEU A 2 2.71 19.50 2.54
CA LEU A 2 2.42 18.92 1.22
C LEU A 2 0.97 19.11 0.78
N ALA A 3 0.02 18.94 1.67
CA ALA A 3 -1.40 19.15 1.36
C ALA A 3 -1.72 20.59 0.91
N ARG A 4 -0.98 21.58 1.41
CA ARG A 4 -1.12 22.99 1.00
C ARG A 4 -0.57 23.27 -0.40
N GLN A 5 0.22 22.37 -0.98
CA GLN A 5 0.77 22.49 -2.33
C GLN A 5 -0.16 21.93 -3.40
N GLY A 6 -1.35 21.46 -3.02
CA GLY A 6 -2.35 20.95 -3.95
C GLY A 6 -2.00 19.59 -4.55
N VAL A 7 -1.22 18.77 -3.85
CA VAL A 7 -0.92 17.40 -4.28
C VAL A 7 -2.15 16.51 -4.15
N ASP A 8 -2.34 15.60 -5.09
CA ASP A 8 -3.48 14.67 -5.10
C ASP A 8 -3.21 13.42 -4.26
N ILE A 9 -1.95 12.98 -4.16
CA ILE A 9 -1.54 11.79 -3.42
C ILE A 9 -0.28 12.10 -2.63
N ILE A 10 -0.23 11.62 -1.39
CA ILE A 10 0.98 11.56 -0.58
C ILE A 10 1.33 10.09 -0.37
N VAL A 11 2.51 9.69 -0.80
CA VAL A 11 3.08 8.38 -0.50
C VAL A 11 4.01 8.52 0.68
N ALA A 12 3.68 7.86 1.78
CA ALA A 12 4.49 7.85 2.98
C ALA A 12 5.15 6.48 3.15
N GLU A 13 6.46 6.46 3.35
CA GLU A 13 7.21 5.27 3.68
C GLU A 13 7.61 5.30 5.16
N THR A 14 7.42 4.17 5.85
CA THR A 14 8.02 3.91 7.15
C THR A 14 9.22 3.00 6.91
N GLY A 15 10.42 3.56 6.99
CA GLY A 15 11.66 2.90 6.61
C GLY A 15 12.17 1.82 7.57
N ASP A 16 11.50 1.65 8.72
CA ASP A 16 11.85 0.66 9.74
C ASP A 16 10.80 -0.45 9.85
N GLY A 17 11.17 -1.52 10.54
CA GLY A 17 10.28 -2.66 10.73
C GLY A 17 9.06 -2.33 11.59
N ILE A 18 7.93 -2.93 11.26
CA ILE A 18 6.67 -2.75 11.99
C ILE A 18 6.67 -3.35 13.40
N MET A 19 7.65 -4.15 13.75
CA MET A 19 7.86 -4.77 15.06
C MET A 19 9.14 -4.28 15.76
N GLY A 20 9.77 -3.23 15.24
CA GLY A 20 10.97 -2.65 15.82
C GLY A 20 10.70 -1.64 16.94
N GLU A 21 11.75 -1.01 17.45
CA GLU A 21 11.67 0.04 18.49
C GLU A 21 11.97 1.44 17.92
N TYR A 22 11.56 1.69 16.67
CA TYR A 22 11.95 2.88 15.91
C TYR A 22 10.81 3.88 15.65
N GLY A 23 9.72 3.80 16.40
CA GLY A 23 8.61 4.74 16.30
C GLY A 23 7.57 4.43 15.22
N VAL A 24 7.74 3.37 14.43
CA VAL A 24 6.74 2.95 13.44
C VAL A 24 5.44 2.52 14.12
N GLN A 25 5.54 1.86 15.26
CA GLN A 25 4.38 1.44 16.05
C GLN A 25 3.50 2.61 16.49
N GLU A 26 4.11 3.70 16.91
CA GLU A 26 3.41 4.93 17.31
C GLU A 26 2.67 5.56 16.13
N ILE A 27 3.28 5.55 14.96
CA ILE A 27 2.65 6.04 13.72
C ILE A 27 1.45 5.16 13.35
N LEU A 28 1.63 3.84 13.36
CA LEU A 28 0.57 2.89 13.01
C LEU A 28 -0.56 2.85 14.05
N ALA A 29 -0.25 3.13 15.31
CA ALA A 29 -1.23 3.16 16.40
C ALA A 29 -2.03 4.47 16.42
N ASP A 30 -1.55 5.53 15.79
CA ASP A 30 -2.24 6.83 15.76
C ASP A 30 -3.52 6.75 14.92
N PRO A 31 -4.71 6.99 15.52
CA PRO A 31 -5.96 6.85 14.79
C PRO A 31 -6.17 7.91 13.72
N GLU A 32 -5.60 9.11 13.85
CA GLU A 32 -5.70 10.16 12.84
C GLU A 32 -4.87 9.81 11.61
N LEU A 33 -3.64 9.32 11.82
CA LEU A 33 -2.77 8.88 10.72
C LEU A 33 -3.34 7.66 9.99
N ARG A 34 -3.92 6.70 10.73
CA ARG A 34 -4.61 5.56 10.11
C ARG A 34 -5.82 5.99 9.26
N ALA A 35 -6.59 6.94 9.73
CA ALA A 35 -7.76 7.44 9.01
C ALA A 35 -7.39 8.16 7.70
N LEU A 36 -6.20 8.75 7.62
CA LEU A 36 -5.68 9.39 6.41
C LEU A 36 -5.19 8.36 5.38
N GLY A 37 -4.75 7.17 5.82
CA GLY A 37 -4.31 6.10 4.94
C GLY A 37 -5.47 5.55 4.11
N LYS A 38 -5.29 5.50 2.78
CA LYS A 38 -6.30 4.99 1.85
C LYS A 38 -5.88 3.70 1.15
N ALA A 39 -4.60 3.41 1.12
CA ALA A 39 -4.03 2.15 0.64
C ALA A 39 -2.79 1.82 1.46
N PHE A 40 -2.67 0.56 1.86
CA PHE A 40 -1.56 0.07 2.69
C PHE A 40 -0.80 -1.03 1.96
N LEU A 41 0.48 -0.77 1.71
CA LEU A 41 1.39 -1.71 1.07
C LEU A 41 2.37 -2.25 2.11
N LEU A 42 2.50 -3.57 2.15
CA LEU A 42 3.52 -4.23 2.96
C LEU A 42 4.70 -4.64 2.09
N CYS A 43 5.88 -4.13 2.41
CA CYS A 43 7.13 -4.59 1.83
C CYS A 43 7.72 -5.68 2.72
N ALA A 44 7.87 -6.89 2.20
CA ALA A 44 8.39 -8.04 2.94
C ALA A 44 9.51 -8.74 2.19
N ASN A 45 10.49 -9.26 2.94
CA ASN A 45 11.66 -9.91 2.36
C ASN A 45 11.41 -11.38 2.00
N ASP A 46 10.53 -12.04 2.73
CA ASP A 46 10.32 -13.48 2.64
C ASP A 46 8.90 -13.88 3.05
N PRO A 47 8.53 -15.18 2.88
CA PRO A 47 7.20 -15.67 3.25
C PRO A 47 6.83 -15.50 4.72
N VAL A 48 7.78 -15.57 5.63
CA VAL A 48 7.53 -15.39 7.07
C VAL A 48 7.16 -13.93 7.34
N GLY A 49 7.93 -13.01 6.76
CA GLY A 49 7.65 -11.57 6.82
C GLY A 49 6.29 -11.20 6.21
N VAL A 50 5.88 -11.86 5.14
CA VAL A 50 4.54 -11.69 4.56
C VAL A 50 3.46 -12.09 5.56
N SER A 51 3.50 -13.31 6.04
CA SER A 51 2.47 -13.84 6.96
C SER A 51 2.44 -13.08 8.27
N GLY A 52 3.60 -12.86 8.88
CA GLY A 52 3.72 -12.14 10.14
C GLY A 52 3.32 -10.68 10.01
N GLY A 53 3.77 -10.01 8.96
CA GLY A 53 3.46 -8.60 8.72
C GLY A 53 1.97 -8.34 8.48
N VAL A 54 1.32 -9.15 7.65
CA VAL A 54 -0.13 -9.02 7.40
C VAL A 54 -0.92 -9.25 8.69
N GLN A 55 -0.55 -10.27 9.48
CA GLN A 55 -1.21 -10.55 10.75
C GLN A 55 -0.99 -9.44 11.79
N GLU A 56 0.24 -8.94 11.92
CA GLU A 56 0.57 -7.85 12.85
C GLU A 56 -0.21 -6.59 12.51
N MET A 57 -0.23 -6.18 11.26
CA MET A 57 -0.98 -5.01 10.80
C MET A 57 -2.47 -5.12 11.15
N LYS A 58 -3.06 -6.29 10.93
CA LYS A 58 -4.47 -6.54 11.22
C LYS A 58 -4.76 -6.65 12.72
N ASN A 59 -4.02 -7.48 13.44
CA ASN A 59 -4.36 -7.86 14.81
C ASN A 59 -3.98 -6.78 15.83
N VAL A 60 -2.89 -6.06 15.60
CA VAL A 60 -2.39 -5.02 16.51
C VAL A 60 -2.96 -3.65 16.16
N TYR A 61 -2.99 -3.31 14.88
CA TYR A 61 -3.36 -1.96 14.44
C TYR A 61 -4.73 -1.87 13.77
N GLY A 62 -5.38 -2.99 13.47
CA GLY A 62 -6.64 -3.00 12.72
C GLY A 62 -6.50 -2.52 11.28
N ILE A 63 -5.29 -2.57 10.72
CA ILE A 63 -4.99 -2.14 9.37
C ILE A 63 -5.04 -3.33 8.42
N GLN A 64 -5.89 -3.24 7.40
CA GLN A 64 -5.92 -4.21 6.32
C GLN A 64 -4.86 -3.84 5.28
N VAL A 65 -3.86 -4.71 5.10
CA VAL A 65 -2.90 -4.60 4.00
C VAL A 65 -3.62 -4.86 2.68
N ASP A 66 -3.34 -4.06 1.67
CA ASP A 66 -3.96 -4.17 0.35
C ASP A 66 -3.09 -4.92 -0.65
N VAL A 67 -1.78 -4.68 -0.59
CA VAL A 67 -0.80 -5.25 -1.52
C VAL A 67 0.46 -5.63 -0.78
N VAL A 68 1.02 -6.77 -1.11
CA VAL A 68 2.36 -7.18 -0.68
C VAL A 68 3.34 -6.93 -1.82
N THR A 69 4.48 -6.33 -1.49
CA THR A 69 5.60 -6.07 -2.41
C THR A 69 6.93 -6.43 -1.76
N GLY A 70 8.03 -6.08 -2.39
CA GLY A 70 9.37 -6.37 -1.90
C GLY A 70 9.92 -7.71 -2.37
N PRO A 71 11.08 -8.16 -1.83
CA PRO A 71 11.77 -9.37 -2.26
C PRO A 71 10.93 -10.65 -2.20
N ALA A 72 9.96 -10.74 -1.29
CA ALA A 72 9.01 -11.85 -1.23
C ALA A 72 8.22 -12.05 -2.53
N THR A 73 8.17 -11.05 -3.40
CA THR A 73 7.45 -11.05 -4.68
C THR A 73 8.39 -11.08 -5.91
N ASP A 74 9.68 -11.38 -5.72
CA ASP A 74 10.68 -11.35 -6.80
C ASP A 74 10.47 -12.42 -7.89
N ASN A 75 9.67 -13.45 -7.58
CA ASN A 75 9.36 -14.52 -8.53
C ASN A 75 7.92 -15.01 -8.36
N ASP A 76 7.48 -15.83 -9.32
CA ASP A 76 6.10 -16.34 -9.36
C ASP A 76 5.75 -17.25 -8.18
N VAL A 77 6.72 -17.95 -7.61
CA VAL A 77 6.51 -18.79 -6.43
C VAL A 77 6.12 -17.91 -5.23
N GLY A 78 6.86 -16.83 -5.02
CA GLY A 78 6.57 -15.86 -3.96
C GLY A 78 5.21 -15.19 -4.16
N VAL A 79 4.89 -14.78 -5.38
CA VAL A 79 3.57 -14.17 -5.70
C VAL A 79 2.43 -15.15 -5.42
N ARG A 80 2.55 -16.41 -5.83
CA ARG A 80 1.54 -17.44 -5.52
C ARG A 80 1.42 -17.72 -4.02
N PHE A 81 2.55 -17.71 -3.31
CA PHE A 81 2.54 -17.87 -1.86
C PHE A 81 1.76 -16.73 -1.18
N VAL A 82 2.01 -15.47 -1.55
CA VAL A 82 1.28 -14.31 -1.02
C VAL A 82 -0.21 -14.49 -1.21
N ALA A 83 -0.66 -14.79 -2.42
CA ALA A 83 -2.07 -14.99 -2.72
C ALA A 83 -2.70 -16.13 -1.90
N LYS A 84 -2.01 -17.25 -1.79
CA LYS A 84 -2.49 -18.43 -1.05
C LYS A 84 -2.54 -18.20 0.45
N ALA A 85 -1.51 -17.55 1.02
CA ALA A 85 -1.39 -17.38 2.46
C ALA A 85 -2.23 -16.21 3.00
N THR A 86 -2.44 -15.18 2.21
CA THR A 86 -3.06 -13.93 2.67
C THR A 86 -4.33 -13.53 1.93
N GLY A 87 -4.56 -14.09 0.75
CA GLY A 87 -5.64 -13.63 -0.15
C GLY A 87 -5.34 -12.30 -0.84
N LEU A 88 -4.14 -11.74 -0.65
CA LEU A 88 -3.73 -10.45 -1.19
C LEU A 88 -2.93 -10.59 -2.49
N PRO A 89 -2.95 -9.58 -3.37
CA PRO A 89 -2.06 -9.55 -4.51
C PRO A 89 -0.62 -9.30 -4.06
N GLY A 90 0.32 -10.07 -4.63
CA GLY A 90 1.74 -9.81 -4.58
C GLY A 90 2.17 -9.11 -5.88
N ILE A 91 2.61 -7.87 -5.81
CA ILE A 91 3.04 -7.09 -6.98
C ILE A 91 4.40 -6.49 -6.68
N ASN A 92 5.42 -6.88 -7.45
CA ASN A 92 6.77 -6.41 -7.24
C ASN A 92 6.95 -4.97 -7.72
N ALA A 93 7.25 -4.07 -6.81
CA ALA A 93 7.42 -2.64 -7.12
C ALA A 93 8.61 -2.36 -8.06
N ARG A 94 9.65 -3.20 -8.02
CA ARG A 94 10.86 -3.02 -8.82
C ARG A 94 10.67 -3.50 -10.27
N THR A 95 10.03 -4.65 -10.45
CA THR A 95 9.90 -5.28 -11.77
C THR A 95 8.57 -4.99 -12.46
N LYS A 96 7.53 -4.62 -11.68
CA LYS A 96 6.18 -4.33 -12.18
C LYS A 96 5.61 -3.02 -11.60
N PRO A 97 6.35 -1.89 -11.67
CA PRO A 97 5.93 -0.64 -11.03
C PRO A 97 4.63 -0.08 -11.60
N ARG A 98 4.42 -0.24 -12.91
CA ARG A 98 3.19 0.23 -13.57
C ARG A 98 1.97 -0.55 -13.08
N ILE A 99 2.06 -1.86 -13.01
CA ILE A 99 0.96 -2.72 -12.54
C ILE A 99 0.61 -2.38 -11.10
N LEU A 100 1.62 -2.17 -10.25
CA LEU A 100 1.41 -1.75 -8.87
C LEU A 100 0.72 -0.38 -8.80
N ALA A 101 1.18 0.58 -9.58
CA ALA A 101 0.59 1.92 -9.61
C ALA A 101 -0.87 1.90 -10.09
N GLU A 102 -1.17 1.14 -11.14
CA GLU A 102 -2.54 0.97 -11.66
C GLU A 102 -3.45 0.34 -10.60
N HIS A 103 -2.98 -0.70 -9.92
CA HIS A 103 -3.74 -1.35 -8.84
C HIS A 103 -4.04 -0.40 -7.68
N ILE A 104 -3.05 0.38 -7.23
CA ILE A 104 -3.25 1.40 -6.19
C ILE A 104 -4.22 2.48 -6.65
N GLN A 105 -4.12 2.92 -7.89
CA GLN A 105 -5.04 3.91 -8.45
C GLN A 105 -6.49 3.40 -8.43
N GLU A 106 -6.73 2.16 -8.82
CA GLU A 106 -8.06 1.53 -8.76
C GLU A 106 -8.62 1.51 -7.33
N LEU A 107 -7.80 1.14 -6.35
CA LEU A 107 -8.18 1.18 -4.93
C LEU A 107 -8.57 2.60 -4.48
N LEU A 108 -7.80 3.60 -4.87
CA LEU A 108 -8.09 5.00 -4.52
C LEU A 108 -9.35 5.52 -5.20
N GLU A 109 -9.61 5.13 -6.45
CA GLU A 109 -10.84 5.48 -7.17
C GLU A 109 -12.09 4.90 -6.48
N GLU A 110 -11.99 3.69 -5.95
CA GLU A 110 -13.07 3.03 -5.19
C GLU A 110 -13.30 3.68 -3.81
N ARG A 111 -12.22 4.10 -3.13
CA ARG A 111 -12.25 4.50 -1.72
C ARG A 111 -12.35 5.99 -1.48
N VAL A 112 -11.92 6.80 -2.44
CA VAL A 112 -11.86 8.26 -2.32
C VAL A 112 -12.81 8.89 -3.31
N PRO A 113 -13.95 9.46 -2.85
CA PRO A 113 -14.92 10.10 -3.74
C PRO A 113 -14.26 11.23 -4.56
N GLY A 114 -14.47 11.21 -5.88
CA GLY A 114 -13.95 12.22 -6.81
C GLY A 114 -12.46 12.05 -7.18
N PHE A 115 -11.77 11.04 -6.65
CA PHE A 115 -10.40 10.74 -7.04
C PHE A 115 -10.33 10.40 -8.54
N GLY A 116 -9.39 11.01 -9.26
CA GLY A 116 -9.22 10.79 -10.71
C GLY A 116 -10.23 11.53 -11.61
N SER A 117 -11.26 12.17 -11.08
CA SER A 117 -12.26 12.88 -11.88
C SER A 117 -11.67 14.05 -12.68
N LYS A 118 -10.71 14.77 -12.13
CA LYS A 118 -9.99 15.86 -12.80
C LYS A 118 -9.16 15.37 -14.00
N ARG A 119 -8.57 14.20 -13.92
CA ARG A 119 -7.79 13.60 -15.03
C ARG A 119 -8.69 13.19 -16.19
N ARG A 120 -9.85 12.61 -15.92
CA ARG A 120 -10.82 12.21 -16.95
C ARG A 120 -11.38 13.41 -17.71
N ASN A 121 -11.55 14.54 -17.04
CA ASN A 121 -12.00 15.77 -17.68
C ASN A 121 -10.89 16.41 -18.52
N ALA A 122 -9.66 16.46 -18.04
CA ALA A 122 -8.53 16.99 -18.80
C ALA A 122 -8.25 16.20 -20.11
N LEU A 123 -8.41 14.87 -20.09
CA LEU A 123 -8.26 14.04 -21.30
C LEU A 123 -9.40 14.23 -22.33
N LYS A 124 -10.57 14.67 -21.90
CA LYS A 124 -11.71 14.98 -22.80
C LYS A 124 -11.60 16.36 -23.42
N ASP A 125 -10.87 17.27 -22.78
CA ASP A 125 -10.65 18.62 -23.31
C ASP A 125 -9.48 18.67 -24.31
N GLU A 126 -8.70 17.57 -24.45
CA GLU A 126 -7.62 17.41 -25.43
C GLU A 126 -8.06 16.64 -26.72
N GLU A 127 -9.26 16.10 -26.74
CA GLU A 127 -9.90 15.49 -27.92
C GLU A 127 -10.81 16.50 -28.66
#